data_5f51bae01fc649575950a113e52ed115
#
_entry.id   5f51bae01fc649575950a113e52ed115
#
_cell.length_a   1.000
_cell.length_b   1.000
_cell.length_c   1.000
_cell.angle_alpha   90.00
_cell.angle_beta   90.00
_cell.angle_gamma   90.00
#
_symmetry.space_group_name_H-M   'P 1'
#
loop_
_entity.id
_entity.type
_entity.pdbx_description
1 polymer ?
#
loop_
_entity_poly.entity_id
_entity_poly.type
_entity_poly.pdbx_seq_one_letter_code
_entity_poly.pdbx_strand_id
1 'polypeptide(L)'
;MATLSLSPLTAVSPIDGRYGGKTDMLRTVFSEYGLIRYRVLVEVRWLQQLSAHPDISEVPAFSEKANSVLNGLVDGFTTDHAERVKEIERTTNHDVKAVEYLIKETIADNAELQAVSEFVHFACTSEDINNLSHALMLKDGRDGIVIPALQDIQSQLAGMGKEFAAVPMLARTHGQTASPTTVGKEMANVAYRLQRQIESINAVPLMGKINGAVGNYNAHLSAYPGIDWPDFAEKFITSLGLTFNPYTTQIEPHDYMAELFDGMSRANTILIDYARDIWGYISLGYFKQKTIAGEVGSSTMPHKVNPIDFENAEGNMGIANALFGHLAAKLPISRWQRDLTDSTVLRNMGVGLGYSMIAFASLNKGMSKLQLNEERLVDDLNSSWEVLAEPIQTVMRRYGIEEPYEKLKALTRGNVMDQSTIQAFIDTLEIPEQAKTELKSMTPSSYIGNATQQANDI
;
A
#
# COMPACT_ATOMS: atom_id res chain seq x y z
N MET A 1 -38.13 -16.54 -3.62
CA MET A 1 -37.64 -15.22 -3.21
C MET A 1 -37.44 -14.38 -4.46
N ALA A 2 -37.84 -13.11 -4.48
CA ALA A 2 -37.56 -12.23 -5.62
C ALA A 2 -36.06 -12.02 -5.76
N THR A 3 -35.50 -12.24 -6.96
CA THR A 3 -34.10 -11.94 -7.26
C THR A 3 -33.95 -10.43 -7.47
N LEU A 4 -33.09 -9.78 -6.70
CA LEU A 4 -32.73 -8.38 -6.91
C LEU A 4 -31.67 -8.27 -7.99
N SER A 5 -31.81 -7.29 -8.89
CA SER A 5 -30.76 -6.97 -9.84
C SER A 5 -29.54 -6.39 -9.14
N LEU A 6 -28.34 -6.66 -9.67
CA LEU A 6 -27.10 -6.13 -9.12
C LEU A 6 -27.04 -4.59 -9.28
N SER A 7 -26.79 -3.91 -8.19
CA SER A 7 -26.60 -2.47 -8.11
C SER A 7 -25.72 -2.15 -6.90
N PRO A 8 -25.21 -0.92 -6.72
CA PRO A 8 -24.49 -0.53 -5.52
C PRO A 8 -25.28 -0.77 -4.23
N LEU A 9 -26.62 -0.70 -4.28
CA LEU A 9 -27.48 -0.96 -3.12
C LEU A 9 -27.63 -2.45 -2.81
N THR A 10 -27.55 -3.31 -3.81
CA THR A 10 -27.80 -4.75 -3.71
C THR A 10 -26.54 -5.60 -3.79
N ALA A 11 -25.39 -4.97 -4.02
CA ALA A 11 -24.08 -5.64 -4.05
C ALA A 11 -23.75 -6.21 -2.67
N VAL A 12 -23.34 -7.48 -2.64
CA VAL A 12 -22.92 -8.18 -1.40
C VAL A 12 -21.54 -7.66 -0.95
N SER A 13 -20.64 -7.37 -1.90
CA SER A 13 -19.34 -6.78 -1.59
C SER A 13 -19.49 -5.27 -1.31
N PRO A 14 -19.04 -4.77 -0.15
CA PRO A 14 -19.06 -3.33 0.13
C PRO A 14 -18.14 -2.53 -0.80
N ILE A 15 -17.11 -3.13 -1.40
CA ILE A 15 -16.21 -2.48 -2.36
C ILE A 15 -16.97 -2.00 -3.60
N ASP A 16 -17.88 -2.83 -4.14
CA ASP A 16 -18.69 -2.51 -5.31
C ASP A 16 -20.02 -1.85 -4.93
N GLY A 17 -20.44 -1.97 -3.67
CA GLY A 17 -21.65 -1.37 -3.13
C GLY A 17 -21.40 -0.03 -2.46
N ARG A 18 -21.43 -0.03 -1.12
CA ARG A 18 -21.33 1.16 -0.26
C ARG A 18 -20.11 2.07 -0.60
N TYR A 19 -19.00 1.47 -0.95
CA TYR A 19 -17.74 2.16 -1.20
C TYR A 19 -17.36 2.24 -2.69
N GLY A 20 -18.26 1.88 -3.61
CA GLY A 20 -17.98 1.81 -5.04
C GLY A 20 -17.35 3.07 -5.63
N GLY A 21 -17.77 4.25 -5.18
CA GLY A 21 -17.16 5.51 -5.61
C GLY A 21 -15.74 5.77 -5.08
N LYS A 22 -15.30 5.05 -4.04
CA LYS A 22 -13.93 5.14 -3.51
C LYS A 22 -12.96 4.14 -4.15
N THR A 23 -13.47 3.21 -4.96
CA THR A 23 -12.72 2.12 -5.59
C THR A 23 -12.78 2.17 -7.12
N ASP A 24 -13.42 3.16 -7.70
CA ASP A 24 -13.61 3.31 -9.15
C ASP A 24 -12.30 3.21 -9.94
N MET A 25 -11.20 3.78 -9.42
CA MET A 25 -9.89 3.75 -10.05
C MET A 25 -9.33 2.34 -10.25
N LEU A 26 -9.80 1.36 -9.46
CA LEU A 26 -9.34 -0.03 -9.55
C LEU A 26 -10.05 -0.83 -10.65
N ARG A 27 -11.22 -0.38 -11.12
CA ARG A 27 -12.08 -1.16 -12.02
C ARG A 27 -11.45 -1.43 -13.38
N THR A 28 -10.73 -0.47 -13.93
CA THR A 28 -10.06 -0.63 -15.22
C THR A 28 -8.88 -1.60 -15.19
N VAL A 29 -8.39 -1.92 -13.97
CA VAL A 29 -7.22 -2.77 -13.75
C VAL A 29 -7.61 -4.11 -13.16
N PHE A 30 -8.35 -4.13 -12.05
CA PHE A 30 -8.57 -5.34 -11.24
C PHE A 30 -9.95 -6.00 -11.39
N SER A 31 -10.77 -5.54 -12.32
CA SER A 31 -12.02 -6.21 -12.67
C SER A 31 -11.81 -7.33 -13.70
N GLU A 32 -12.85 -8.13 -13.97
CA GLU A 32 -12.84 -9.11 -15.07
C GLU A 32 -12.57 -8.44 -16.42
N TYR A 33 -13.13 -7.23 -16.64
CA TYR A 33 -12.81 -6.39 -17.80
C TYR A 33 -11.30 -6.08 -17.86
N GLY A 34 -10.70 -5.68 -16.75
CA GLY A 34 -9.28 -5.39 -16.67
C GLY A 34 -8.44 -6.62 -17.05
N LEU A 35 -8.72 -7.77 -16.45
CA LEU A 35 -8.00 -9.02 -16.75
C LEU A 35 -8.11 -9.41 -18.24
N ILE A 36 -9.30 -9.34 -18.84
CA ILE A 36 -9.49 -9.62 -20.26
C ILE A 36 -8.68 -8.65 -21.12
N ARG A 37 -8.71 -7.36 -20.81
CA ARG A 37 -7.96 -6.33 -21.52
C ARG A 37 -6.45 -6.61 -21.50
N TYR A 38 -5.88 -6.98 -20.36
CA TYR A 38 -4.46 -7.33 -20.28
C TYR A 38 -4.13 -8.62 -21.02
N ARG A 39 -5.00 -9.62 -21.02
CA ARG A 39 -4.82 -10.83 -21.82
C ARG A 39 -4.76 -10.51 -23.33
N VAL A 40 -5.68 -9.66 -23.81
CA VAL A 40 -5.65 -9.18 -25.21
C VAL A 40 -4.36 -8.44 -25.51
N LEU A 41 -3.91 -7.57 -24.61
CA LEU A 41 -2.64 -6.86 -24.78
C LEU A 41 -1.47 -7.85 -24.91
N VAL A 42 -1.34 -8.81 -24.00
CA VAL A 42 -0.25 -9.79 -24.01
C VAL A 42 -0.25 -10.63 -25.29
N GLU A 43 -1.41 -11.17 -25.70
CA GLU A 43 -1.55 -11.96 -26.92
C GLU A 43 -1.17 -11.18 -28.17
N VAL A 44 -1.65 -9.94 -28.28
CA VAL A 44 -1.35 -9.07 -29.43
C VAL A 44 0.13 -8.74 -29.46
N ARG A 45 0.73 -8.37 -28.33
CA ARG A 45 2.16 -8.06 -28.26
C ARG A 45 3.03 -9.27 -28.56
N TRP A 46 2.60 -10.48 -28.14
CA TRP A 46 3.28 -11.72 -28.48
C TRP A 46 3.27 -11.99 -29.98
N LEU A 47 2.11 -11.85 -30.62
CA LEU A 47 2.02 -12.01 -32.09
C LEU A 47 2.88 -11.01 -32.84
N GLN A 48 2.91 -9.74 -32.39
CA GLN A 48 3.79 -8.71 -32.97
C GLN A 48 5.29 -9.04 -32.77
N GLN A 49 5.64 -9.58 -31.60
CA GLN A 49 7.03 -9.99 -31.31
C GLN A 49 7.47 -11.15 -32.21
N LEU A 50 6.58 -12.13 -32.45
CA LEU A 50 6.84 -13.23 -33.38
C LEU A 50 7.08 -12.71 -34.80
N SER A 51 6.27 -11.77 -35.28
CA SER A 51 6.39 -11.18 -36.61
C SER A 51 7.65 -10.35 -36.80
N ALA A 52 8.24 -9.85 -35.73
CA ALA A 52 9.46 -9.09 -35.78
C ALA A 52 10.74 -9.96 -35.82
N HIS A 53 10.62 -11.29 -35.62
CA HIS A 53 11.77 -12.19 -35.59
C HIS A 53 12.10 -12.71 -36.99
N PRO A 54 13.33 -12.49 -37.51
CA PRO A 54 13.65 -12.82 -38.88
C PRO A 54 13.62 -14.33 -39.19
N ASP A 55 13.84 -15.19 -38.20
CA ASP A 55 13.85 -16.64 -38.35
C ASP A 55 12.48 -17.30 -38.22
N ILE A 56 11.43 -16.51 -38.00
CA ILE A 56 10.02 -16.96 -38.02
C ILE A 56 9.40 -16.53 -39.36
N SER A 57 9.86 -17.14 -40.45
CA SER A 57 9.50 -16.77 -41.83
C SER A 57 7.97 -16.90 -42.11
N GLU A 58 7.28 -17.76 -41.39
CA GLU A 58 5.84 -17.99 -41.49
C GLU A 58 5.01 -16.83 -40.95
N VAL A 59 5.61 -15.95 -40.15
CA VAL A 59 5.01 -14.72 -39.62
C VAL A 59 5.88 -13.53 -40.06
N PRO A 60 5.77 -13.08 -41.31
CA PRO A 60 6.58 -11.97 -41.78
C PRO A 60 6.31 -10.69 -41.04
N ALA A 61 7.29 -9.78 -41.06
CA ALA A 61 7.17 -8.47 -40.40
C ALA A 61 5.90 -7.73 -40.84
N PHE A 62 5.08 -7.35 -39.90
CA PHE A 62 3.77 -6.72 -40.18
C PHE A 62 3.91 -5.32 -40.77
N SER A 63 3.10 -5.03 -41.76
CA SER A 63 2.91 -3.68 -42.29
C SER A 63 2.38 -2.72 -41.23
N GLU A 64 2.53 -1.40 -41.47
CA GLU A 64 1.91 -0.38 -40.60
C GLU A 64 0.39 -0.56 -40.48
N LYS A 65 -0.27 -0.99 -41.57
CA LYS A 65 -1.71 -1.25 -41.58
C LYS A 65 -2.08 -2.41 -40.66
N ALA A 66 -1.35 -3.52 -40.70
CA ALA A 66 -1.57 -4.68 -39.85
C ALA A 66 -1.32 -4.33 -38.36
N ASN A 67 -0.20 -3.67 -38.08
CA ASN A 67 0.09 -3.16 -36.73
C ASN A 67 -0.95 -2.18 -36.22
N SER A 68 -1.52 -1.33 -37.07
CA SER A 68 -2.61 -0.40 -36.70
C SER A 68 -3.89 -1.13 -36.29
N VAL A 69 -4.24 -2.24 -36.94
CA VAL A 69 -5.38 -3.07 -36.54
C VAL A 69 -5.15 -3.69 -35.18
N LEU A 70 -3.97 -4.28 -34.95
CA LEU A 70 -3.62 -4.90 -33.67
C LEU A 70 -3.55 -3.88 -32.51
N ASN A 71 -2.90 -2.75 -32.74
CA ASN A 71 -2.83 -1.68 -31.76
C ASN A 71 -4.22 -1.08 -31.49
N GLY A 72 -5.06 -0.93 -32.53
CA GLY A 72 -6.43 -0.45 -32.39
C GLY A 72 -7.29 -1.33 -31.49
N LEU A 73 -7.08 -2.66 -31.49
CA LEU A 73 -7.77 -3.55 -30.54
C LEU A 73 -7.28 -3.33 -29.10
N VAL A 74 -5.99 -3.15 -28.89
CA VAL A 74 -5.41 -2.93 -27.54
C VAL A 74 -5.81 -1.57 -26.97
N ASP A 75 -5.60 -0.51 -27.75
CA ASP A 75 -5.81 0.87 -27.29
C ASP A 75 -7.29 1.24 -27.24
N GLY A 76 -8.10 0.65 -28.12
CA GLY A 76 -9.54 0.86 -28.20
C GLY A 76 -10.39 -0.22 -27.51
N PHE A 77 -9.81 -1.01 -26.59
CA PHE A 77 -10.54 -2.09 -25.91
C PHE A 77 -11.68 -1.54 -25.05
N THR A 78 -12.89 -2.04 -25.27
CA THR A 78 -14.13 -1.59 -24.60
C THR A 78 -14.81 -2.71 -23.84
N THR A 79 -15.86 -2.36 -23.09
CA THR A 79 -16.74 -3.36 -22.43
C THR A 79 -17.40 -4.29 -23.44
N ASP A 80 -17.73 -3.83 -24.65
CA ASP A 80 -18.35 -4.65 -25.68
C ASP A 80 -17.40 -5.79 -26.12
N HIS A 81 -16.09 -5.49 -26.23
CA HIS A 81 -15.09 -6.53 -26.48
C HIS A 81 -15.03 -7.56 -25.36
N ALA A 82 -15.07 -7.10 -24.10
CA ALA A 82 -15.06 -8.00 -22.94
C ALA A 82 -16.34 -8.85 -22.89
N GLU A 83 -17.51 -8.27 -23.20
CA GLU A 83 -18.77 -8.99 -23.29
C GLU A 83 -18.71 -10.04 -24.40
N ARG A 84 -18.12 -9.70 -25.55
CA ARG A 84 -17.92 -10.68 -26.64
C ARG A 84 -17.05 -11.86 -26.20
N VAL A 85 -15.95 -11.61 -25.48
CA VAL A 85 -15.13 -12.68 -24.87
C VAL A 85 -15.98 -13.56 -23.96
N LYS A 86 -16.82 -12.97 -23.10
CA LYS A 86 -17.70 -13.73 -22.19
C LYS A 86 -18.79 -14.52 -22.95
N GLU A 87 -19.24 -14.04 -24.09
CA GLU A 87 -20.14 -14.79 -24.96
C GLU A 87 -19.47 -16.04 -25.54
N ILE A 88 -18.25 -15.89 -26.06
CA ILE A 88 -17.46 -17.00 -26.60
C ILE A 88 -17.16 -18.01 -25.48
N GLU A 89 -16.77 -17.53 -24.31
CA GLU A 89 -16.45 -18.36 -23.13
C GLU A 89 -17.62 -19.23 -22.69
N ARG A 90 -18.86 -18.75 -22.79
CA ARG A 90 -20.07 -19.56 -22.49
C ARG A 90 -20.17 -20.85 -23.30
N THR A 91 -19.61 -20.85 -24.51
CA THR A 91 -19.60 -22.02 -25.40
C THR A 91 -18.34 -22.85 -25.25
N THR A 92 -17.18 -22.19 -25.12
CA THR A 92 -15.86 -22.86 -25.05
C THR A 92 -15.54 -23.40 -23.70
N ASN A 93 -16.15 -22.83 -22.64
CA ASN A 93 -15.85 -23.04 -21.22
C ASN A 93 -14.34 -22.86 -20.91
N HIS A 94 -13.70 -21.91 -21.62
CA HIS A 94 -12.28 -21.63 -21.48
C HIS A 94 -12.00 -20.14 -21.75
N ASP A 95 -11.60 -19.42 -20.72
CA ASP A 95 -11.47 -17.96 -20.71
C ASP A 95 -10.34 -17.43 -21.63
N VAL A 96 -9.13 -17.99 -21.55
CA VAL A 96 -8.02 -17.56 -22.42
C VAL A 96 -8.27 -17.93 -23.88
N LYS A 97 -8.86 -19.10 -24.15
CA LYS A 97 -9.23 -19.50 -25.51
C LYS A 97 -10.29 -18.56 -26.12
N ALA A 98 -11.19 -18.03 -25.30
CA ALA A 98 -12.16 -17.04 -25.74
C ALA A 98 -11.50 -15.72 -26.19
N VAL A 99 -10.41 -15.31 -25.51
CA VAL A 99 -9.60 -14.15 -25.93
C VAL A 99 -8.93 -14.40 -27.28
N GLU A 100 -8.36 -15.58 -27.50
CA GLU A 100 -7.77 -15.97 -28.79
C GLU A 100 -8.83 -15.86 -29.93
N TYR A 101 -10.04 -16.34 -29.69
CA TYR A 101 -11.12 -16.25 -30.71
C TYR A 101 -11.53 -14.80 -30.97
N LEU A 102 -11.62 -13.92 -29.94
CA LEU A 102 -11.89 -12.51 -30.17
C LEU A 102 -10.83 -11.87 -31.08
N ILE A 103 -9.54 -12.16 -30.83
CA ILE A 103 -8.46 -11.65 -31.66
C ILE A 103 -8.59 -12.14 -33.08
N LYS A 104 -8.84 -13.45 -33.31
CA LYS A 104 -9.08 -14.03 -34.64
C LYS A 104 -10.27 -13.41 -35.35
N GLU A 105 -11.37 -13.13 -34.65
CA GLU A 105 -12.52 -12.39 -35.20
C GLU A 105 -12.11 -10.97 -35.63
N THR A 106 -11.34 -10.26 -34.81
CA THR A 106 -10.95 -8.87 -35.08
C THR A 106 -10.00 -8.74 -36.28
N ILE A 107 -9.12 -9.72 -36.48
CA ILE A 107 -8.15 -9.71 -37.59
C ILE A 107 -8.67 -10.30 -38.90
N ALA A 108 -9.89 -10.88 -38.94
CA ALA A 108 -10.43 -11.63 -40.06
C ALA A 108 -10.49 -10.85 -41.38
N ASP A 109 -10.74 -9.53 -41.30
CA ASP A 109 -10.86 -8.68 -42.49
C ASP A 109 -9.50 -8.12 -42.99
N ASN A 110 -8.42 -8.44 -42.32
CA ASN A 110 -7.05 -8.07 -42.72
C ASN A 110 -6.33 -9.32 -43.30
N ALA A 111 -6.13 -9.37 -44.60
CA ALA A 111 -5.57 -10.54 -45.26
C ALA A 111 -4.17 -10.94 -44.77
N GLU A 112 -3.35 -9.96 -44.37
CA GLU A 112 -2.01 -10.19 -43.82
C GLU A 112 -2.08 -10.89 -42.45
N LEU A 113 -2.93 -10.39 -41.55
CA LEU A 113 -3.13 -10.97 -40.23
C LEU A 113 -3.88 -12.29 -40.27
N GLN A 114 -4.87 -12.42 -41.19
CA GLN A 114 -5.61 -13.66 -41.38
C GLN A 114 -4.72 -14.82 -41.81
N ALA A 115 -3.70 -14.56 -42.66
CA ALA A 115 -2.74 -15.56 -43.10
C ALA A 115 -1.91 -16.17 -41.93
N VAL A 116 -1.75 -15.44 -40.85
CA VAL A 116 -0.98 -15.85 -39.65
C VAL A 116 -1.86 -16.07 -38.41
N SER A 117 -3.17 -16.18 -38.60
CA SER A 117 -4.13 -16.29 -37.49
C SER A 117 -3.88 -17.47 -36.55
N GLU A 118 -3.24 -18.55 -37.02
CA GLU A 118 -2.88 -19.72 -36.21
C GLU A 118 -1.65 -19.46 -35.32
N PHE A 119 -0.95 -18.32 -35.49
CA PHE A 119 0.13 -17.89 -34.59
C PHE A 119 -0.39 -17.04 -33.39
N VAL A 120 -1.68 -16.75 -33.35
CA VAL A 120 -2.28 -16.24 -32.10
C VAL A 120 -2.16 -17.34 -31.05
N HIS A 121 -1.64 -17.01 -29.86
CA HIS A 121 -1.34 -17.98 -28.78
C HIS A 121 -0.27 -19.02 -29.13
N PHE A 122 0.60 -18.73 -30.12
CA PHE A 122 1.60 -19.69 -30.59
C PHE A 122 2.54 -20.14 -29.50
N ALA A 123 2.68 -21.47 -29.30
CA ALA A 123 3.52 -22.16 -28.33
C ALA A 123 3.24 -21.80 -26.86
N CYS A 124 2.22 -21.00 -26.57
CA CYS A 124 1.81 -20.61 -25.23
C CYS A 124 0.96 -21.67 -24.53
N THR A 125 1.03 -21.68 -23.22
CA THR A 125 -0.04 -22.18 -22.35
C THR A 125 -0.83 -20.99 -21.80
N SER A 126 -2.06 -21.21 -21.33
CA SER A 126 -2.90 -20.12 -20.78
C SER A 126 -2.18 -19.32 -19.71
N GLU A 127 -1.30 -19.96 -18.96
CA GLU A 127 -0.57 -19.31 -17.88
C GLU A 127 0.56 -18.39 -18.35
N ASP A 128 1.08 -18.58 -19.56
CA ASP A 128 2.00 -17.61 -20.19
C ASP A 128 1.31 -16.25 -20.36
N ILE A 129 0.02 -16.28 -20.70
CA ILE A 129 -0.78 -15.06 -20.85
C ILE A 129 -1.27 -14.54 -19.49
N ASN A 130 -1.75 -15.42 -18.62
CA ASN A 130 -2.29 -15.05 -17.30
C ASN A 130 -1.23 -14.41 -16.39
N ASN A 131 -0.05 -15.02 -16.27
CA ASN A 131 0.97 -14.48 -15.36
C ASN A 131 1.42 -13.08 -15.78
N LEU A 132 1.63 -12.86 -17.08
CA LEU A 132 1.99 -11.54 -17.61
C LEU A 132 0.84 -10.53 -17.43
N SER A 133 -0.41 -10.97 -17.62
CA SER A 133 -1.57 -10.12 -17.39
C SER A 133 -1.67 -9.69 -15.91
N HIS A 134 -1.54 -10.63 -14.98
CA HIS A 134 -1.56 -10.32 -13.55
C HIS A 134 -0.38 -9.43 -13.13
N ALA A 135 0.82 -9.67 -13.67
CA ALA A 135 1.99 -8.81 -13.42
C ALA A 135 1.78 -7.38 -13.91
N LEU A 136 1.18 -7.20 -15.10
CA LEU A 136 0.82 -5.88 -15.65
C LEU A 136 -0.28 -5.19 -14.83
N MET A 137 -1.30 -5.95 -14.40
CA MET A 137 -2.34 -5.42 -13.49
C MET A 137 -1.71 -4.91 -12.19
N LEU A 138 -0.81 -5.69 -11.60
CA LEU A 138 -0.11 -5.27 -10.37
C LEU A 138 0.82 -4.09 -10.62
N LYS A 139 1.48 -4.02 -11.78
CA LYS A 139 2.33 -2.90 -12.16
C LYS A 139 1.52 -1.61 -12.25
N ASP A 140 0.46 -1.60 -13.04
CA ASP A 140 -0.36 -0.41 -13.24
C ASP A 140 -1.10 -0.02 -11.96
N GLY A 141 -1.56 -1.00 -11.18
CA GLY A 141 -2.18 -0.77 -9.86
C GLY A 141 -1.20 -0.22 -8.83
N ARG A 142 -0.01 -0.79 -8.73
CA ARG A 142 1.04 -0.31 -7.82
C ARG A 142 1.49 1.10 -8.20
N ASP A 143 1.93 1.28 -9.46
CA ASP A 143 2.61 2.49 -9.89
C ASP A 143 1.63 3.66 -10.08
N GLY A 144 0.41 3.37 -10.59
CA GLY A 144 -0.58 4.40 -10.91
C GLY A 144 -1.59 4.70 -9.81
N ILE A 145 -1.78 3.82 -8.84
CA ILE A 145 -2.85 3.96 -7.85
C ILE A 145 -2.31 3.91 -6.42
N VAL A 146 -1.63 2.82 -6.04
CA VAL A 146 -1.27 2.55 -4.65
C VAL A 146 -0.13 3.46 -4.19
N ILE A 147 0.97 3.52 -4.94
CA ILE A 147 2.13 4.36 -4.59
C ILE A 147 1.73 5.84 -4.48
N PRO A 148 1.01 6.43 -5.46
CA PRO A 148 0.54 7.81 -5.32
C PRO A 148 -0.33 8.06 -4.09
N ALA A 149 -1.22 7.13 -3.74
CA ALA A 149 -2.07 7.26 -2.55
C ALA A 149 -1.28 7.20 -1.24
N LEU A 150 -0.27 6.31 -1.15
CA LEU A 150 0.62 6.24 0.01
C LEU A 150 1.52 7.48 0.11
N GLN A 151 2.02 8.00 -1.02
CA GLN A 151 2.81 9.23 -1.08
C GLN A 151 2.01 10.45 -0.64
N ASP A 152 0.72 10.53 -0.99
CA ASP A 152 -0.16 11.60 -0.52
C ASP A 152 -0.29 11.59 1.01
N ILE A 153 -0.54 10.43 1.62
CA ILE A 153 -0.59 10.28 3.09
C ILE A 153 0.76 10.65 3.72
N GLN A 154 1.86 10.12 3.17
CA GLN A 154 3.21 10.40 3.67
C GLN A 154 3.53 11.89 3.64
N SER A 155 3.18 12.56 2.53
CA SER A 155 3.40 14.00 2.37
C SER A 155 2.58 14.83 3.36
N GLN A 156 1.33 14.45 3.63
CA GLN A 156 0.50 15.11 4.63
C GLN A 156 1.08 14.92 6.04
N LEU A 157 1.52 13.72 6.39
CA LEU A 157 2.17 13.43 7.68
C LEU A 157 3.49 14.21 7.84
N ALA A 158 4.31 14.28 6.79
CA ALA A 158 5.54 15.08 6.79
C ALA A 158 5.23 16.59 6.94
N GLY A 159 4.18 17.07 6.27
CA GLY A 159 3.67 18.43 6.41
C GLY A 159 3.26 18.75 7.85
N MET A 160 2.45 17.89 8.48
CA MET A 160 2.10 18.01 9.90
C MET A 160 3.32 17.92 10.81
N GLY A 161 4.30 17.07 10.46
CA GLY A 161 5.58 16.97 11.15
C GLY A 161 6.28 18.32 11.25
N LYS A 162 6.41 19.03 10.13
CA LYS A 162 7.02 20.37 10.07
C LYS A 162 6.17 21.44 10.72
N GLU A 163 4.86 21.43 10.50
CA GLU A 163 3.93 22.41 11.08
C GLU A 163 3.98 22.40 12.62
N PHE A 164 3.99 21.20 13.21
CA PHE A 164 3.97 21.02 14.66
C PHE A 164 5.35 20.68 15.26
N ALA A 165 6.42 20.94 14.52
CA ALA A 165 7.80 20.56 14.93
C ALA A 165 8.20 21.06 16.32
N ALA A 166 7.80 22.29 16.67
CA ALA A 166 8.14 22.93 17.93
C ALA A 166 7.05 22.83 19.01
N VAL A 167 5.94 22.11 18.75
CA VAL A 167 4.83 21.99 19.71
C VAL A 167 5.10 20.86 20.69
N PRO A 168 5.41 21.14 21.96
CA PRO A 168 5.74 20.12 22.94
C PRO A 168 4.49 19.32 23.36
N MET A 169 4.70 18.05 23.64
CA MET A 169 3.66 17.11 24.05
C MET A 169 4.25 16.09 25.03
N LEU A 170 3.50 15.71 26.06
CA LEU A 170 3.89 14.57 26.90
C LEU A 170 3.79 13.27 26.10
N ALA A 171 4.87 12.49 26.09
CA ALA A 171 4.77 11.11 25.63
C ALA A 171 4.03 10.24 26.64
N ARG A 172 3.45 9.14 26.15
CA ARG A 172 2.75 8.15 26.96
C ARG A 172 3.39 6.79 26.75
N THR A 173 4.26 6.37 27.65
CA THR A 173 4.81 5.01 27.66
C THR A 173 4.00 4.15 28.62
N HIS A 174 3.57 2.97 28.19
CA HIS A 174 2.66 2.11 28.94
C HIS A 174 1.36 2.84 29.36
N GLY A 175 0.92 3.84 28.60
CA GLY A 175 -0.21 4.69 28.93
C GLY A 175 0.04 5.71 30.04
N GLN A 176 1.24 5.75 30.62
CA GLN A 176 1.62 6.67 31.71
C GLN A 176 2.39 7.86 31.15
N THR A 177 2.28 8.99 31.85
CA THR A 177 3.05 10.22 31.59
C THR A 177 4.54 9.91 31.59
N ALA A 178 5.23 10.32 30.53
CA ALA A 178 6.66 10.07 30.29
C ALA A 178 7.34 11.34 29.76
N SER A 179 8.64 11.22 29.42
CA SER A 179 9.46 12.32 28.91
C SER A 179 8.76 13.03 27.75
N PRO A 180 8.77 14.37 27.72
CA PRO A 180 8.16 15.13 26.63
C PRO A 180 8.80 14.88 25.27
N THR A 181 8.00 15.00 24.24
CA THR A 181 8.36 14.98 22.81
C THR A 181 7.71 16.18 22.12
N THR A 182 7.63 16.20 20.80
CA THR A 182 6.78 17.15 20.06
C THR A 182 5.74 16.43 19.21
N VAL A 183 4.61 17.06 18.98
CA VAL A 183 3.57 16.56 18.08
C VAL A 183 4.16 16.32 16.68
N GLY A 184 4.99 17.25 16.21
CA GLY A 184 5.62 17.13 14.90
C GLY A 184 6.55 15.93 14.79
N LYS A 185 7.33 15.61 15.82
CA LYS A 185 8.22 14.44 15.79
C LYS A 185 7.44 13.12 15.74
N GLU A 186 6.29 13.03 16.40
CA GLU A 186 5.43 11.85 16.32
C GLU A 186 4.86 11.66 14.90
N MET A 187 4.45 12.75 14.23
CA MET A 187 4.02 12.70 12.82
C MET A 187 5.18 12.32 11.89
N ALA A 188 6.36 12.89 12.10
CA ALA A 188 7.57 12.60 11.33
C ALA A 188 8.00 11.12 11.44
N ASN A 189 7.84 10.50 12.60
CA ASN A 189 8.10 9.08 12.80
C ASN A 189 7.24 8.23 11.85
N VAL A 190 5.93 8.49 11.80
CA VAL A 190 5.02 7.74 10.93
C VAL A 190 5.34 8.00 9.44
N ALA A 191 5.59 9.26 9.07
CA ALA A 191 5.96 9.65 7.71
C ALA A 191 7.21 8.90 7.24
N TYR A 192 8.26 8.83 8.07
CA TYR A 192 9.50 8.13 7.75
C TYR A 192 9.30 6.60 7.63
N ARG A 193 8.55 6.00 8.55
CA ARG A 193 8.21 4.58 8.49
C ARG A 193 7.46 4.25 7.19
N LEU A 194 6.51 5.10 6.80
CA LEU A 194 5.72 4.90 5.59
C LEU A 194 6.57 5.09 4.32
N GLN A 195 7.45 6.08 4.27
CA GLN A 195 8.38 6.29 3.15
C GLN A 195 9.20 5.03 2.87
N ARG A 196 9.76 4.40 3.91
CA ARG A 196 10.52 3.15 3.78
C ARG A 196 9.68 2.01 3.21
N GLN A 197 8.38 1.96 3.51
CA GLN A 197 7.50 0.94 2.92
C GLN A 197 7.18 1.27 1.45
N ILE A 198 6.97 2.53 1.11
CA ILE A 198 6.79 2.97 -0.28
C ILE A 198 7.99 2.56 -1.13
N GLU A 199 9.21 2.82 -0.64
CA GLU A 199 10.45 2.41 -1.30
C GLU A 199 10.54 0.88 -1.46
N SER A 200 10.22 0.12 -0.41
CA SER A 200 10.22 -1.34 -0.43
C SER A 200 9.19 -1.91 -1.42
N ILE A 201 7.96 -1.40 -1.41
CA ILE A 201 6.89 -1.82 -2.33
C ILE A 201 7.27 -1.50 -3.79
N ASN A 202 7.84 -0.32 -4.03
CA ASN A 202 8.26 0.10 -5.36
C ASN A 202 9.43 -0.73 -5.90
N ALA A 203 10.30 -1.21 -5.03
CA ALA A 203 11.48 -2.02 -5.39
C ALA A 203 11.15 -3.48 -5.74
N VAL A 204 9.95 -3.97 -5.44
CA VAL A 204 9.56 -5.36 -5.75
C VAL A 204 9.58 -5.57 -7.27
N PRO A 205 10.40 -6.50 -7.81
CA PRO A 205 10.41 -6.79 -9.23
C PRO A 205 9.09 -7.50 -9.60
N LEU A 206 8.37 -6.96 -10.58
CA LEU A 206 7.17 -7.61 -11.10
C LEU A 206 7.59 -8.57 -12.21
N MET A 207 7.50 -9.87 -11.92
CA MET A 207 8.12 -10.92 -12.74
C MET A 207 7.11 -11.56 -13.70
N GLY A 208 7.65 -12.13 -14.77
CA GLY A 208 6.84 -12.87 -15.73
C GLY A 208 7.64 -13.95 -16.47
N LYS A 209 6.89 -14.86 -17.06
CA LYS A 209 7.39 -15.93 -17.91
C LYS A 209 6.56 -16.07 -19.18
N ILE A 210 7.19 -16.55 -20.26
CA ILE A 210 6.51 -17.02 -21.48
C ILE A 210 7.36 -18.16 -22.07
N ASN A 211 7.19 -19.37 -21.56
CA ASN A 211 8.08 -20.51 -21.82
C ASN A 211 7.32 -21.85 -21.93
N GLY A 212 5.99 -21.77 -22.12
CA GLY A 212 5.15 -22.93 -22.42
C GLY A 212 4.68 -23.71 -21.21
N ALA A 213 4.12 -24.89 -21.48
CA ALA A 213 3.30 -25.67 -20.56
C ALA A 213 3.96 -26.08 -19.25
N VAL A 214 5.30 -26.18 -19.20
CA VAL A 214 6.05 -26.58 -18.01
C VAL A 214 7.33 -25.76 -17.81
N GLY A 215 7.48 -24.64 -18.53
CA GLY A 215 8.61 -23.74 -18.36
C GLY A 215 9.89 -24.13 -19.10
N ASN A 216 9.82 -25.03 -20.10
CA ASN A 216 11.00 -25.59 -20.75
C ASN A 216 11.06 -25.31 -22.25
N TYR A 217 10.19 -24.44 -22.80
CA TYR A 217 10.11 -24.13 -24.25
C TYR A 217 9.88 -25.35 -25.16
N ASN A 218 9.28 -26.43 -24.67
CA ASN A 218 9.15 -27.68 -25.42
C ASN A 218 8.50 -27.48 -26.81
N ALA A 219 7.37 -26.80 -26.88
CA ALA A 219 6.66 -26.51 -28.13
C ALA A 219 7.43 -25.55 -29.02
N HIS A 220 8.03 -24.53 -28.44
CA HIS A 220 8.85 -23.54 -29.12
C HIS A 220 10.04 -24.20 -29.83
N LEU A 221 10.83 -24.97 -29.10
CA LEU A 221 11.99 -25.69 -29.63
C LEU A 221 11.64 -26.77 -30.64
N SER A 222 10.44 -27.37 -30.52
CA SER A 222 9.94 -28.34 -31.52
C SER A 222 9.62 -27.66 -32.85
N ALA A 223 9.09 -26.42 -32.81
CA ALA A 223 8.74 -25.68 -34.01
C ALA A 223 9.96 -24.98 -34.62
N TYR A 224 10.75 -24.30 -33.80
CA TYR A 224 11.92 -23.52 -34.23
C TYR A 224 13.13 -23.82 -33.33
N PRO A 225 13.86 -24.94 -33.60
CA PRO A 225 14.98 -25.38 -32.74
C PRO A 225 16.21 -24.47 -32.80
N GLY A 226 16.28 -23.59 -33.79
CA GLY A 226 17.40 -22.66 -33.99
C GLY A 226 17.27 -21.32 -33.29
N ILE A 227 16.12 -21.03 -32.67
CA ILE A 227 15.89 -19.77 -31.99
C ILE A 227 16.31 -19.88 -30.52
N ASP A 228 16.99 -18.86 -30.00
CA ASP A 228 17.25 -18.70 -28.57
C ASP A 228 16.00 -18.18 -27.88
N TRP A 229 15.13 -19.11 -27.51
CA TRP A 229 13.84 -18.79 -26.88
C TRP A 229 13.96 -18.13 -25.52
N PRO A 230 14.93 -18.45 -24.64
CA PRO A 230 15.17 -17.69 -23.42
C PRO A 230 15.44 -16.20 -23.68
N ASP A 231 16.35 -15.87 -24.59
CA ASP A 231 16.65 -14.48 -24.98
C ASP A 231 15.42 -13.79 -25.61
N PHE A 232 14.69 -14.52 -26.46
CA PHE A 232 13.47 -14.02 -27.09
C PHE A 232 12.38 -13.68 -26.04
N ALA A 233 12.17 -14.57 -25.06
CA ALA A 233 11.21 -14.39 -23.98
C ALA A 233 11.62 -13.24 -23.04
N GLU A 234 12.90 -13.12 -22.70
CA GLU A 234 13.42 -12.03 -21.87
C GLU A 234 13.18 -10.66 -22.55
N LYS A 235 13.48 -10.54 -23.84
CA LYS A 235 13.23 -9.33 -24.62
C LYS A 235 11.74 -8.97 -24.66
N PHE A 236 10.88 -9.96 -24.83
CA PHE A 236 9.43 -9.76 -24.82
C PHE A 236 8.94 -9.26 -23.47
N ILE A 237 9.28 -9.94 -22.40
CA ILE A 237 8.82 -9.61 -21.04
C ILE A 237 9.34 -8.22 -20.62
N THR A 238 10.60 -7.94 -20.91
CA THR A 238 11.22 -6.64 -20.63
C THR A 238 10.57 -5.51 -21.44
N SER A 239 10.14 -5.77 -22.67
CA SER A 239 9.39 -4.79 -23.48
C SER A 239 8.04 -4.41 -22.89
N LEU A 240 7.45 -5.29 -22.08
CA LEU A 240 6.23 -5.01 -21.30
C LEU A 240 6.53 -4.22 -20.00
N GLY A 241 7.79 -3.96 -19.70
CA GLY A 241 8.20 -3.30 -18.44
C GLY A 241 8.16 -4.22 -17.23
N LEU A 242 8.28 -5.53 -17.45
CA LEU A 242 8.33 -6.57 -16.41
C LEU A 242 9.75 -7.16 -16.31
N THR A 243 9.99 -7.91 -15.24
CA THR A 243 11.23 -8.64 -15.01
C THR A 243 11.09 -10.09 -15.47
N PHE A 244 12.03 -10.56 -16.29
CA PHE A 244 12.04 -11.95 -16.74
C PHE A 244 12.40 -12.91 -15.60
N ASN A 245 11.59 -13.97 -15.42
CA ASN A 245 11.91 -15.08 -14.53
C ASN A 245 12.38 -16.29 -15.35
N PRO A 246 13.66 -16.63 -15.32
CA PRO A 246 14.21 -17.74 -16.12
C PRO A 246 13.87 -19.13 -15.59
N TYR A 247 13.50 -19.26 -14.32
CA TYR A 247 13.24 -20.55 -13.66
C TYR A 247 11.80 -20.65 -13.18
N THR A 248 10.96 -21.28 -13.99
CA THR A 248 9.53 -21.41 -13.72
C THR A 248 9.05 -22.83 -14.03
N THR A 249 7.79 -23.10 -13.72
CA THR A 249 7.07 -24.30 -14.16
C THR A 249 5.99 -23.92 -15.18
N GLN A 250 4.78 -24.42 -15.08
CA GLN A 250 3.67 -23.86 -15.89
C GLN A 250 3.32 -22.46 -15.42
N ILE A 251 3.46 -22.19 -14.08
CA ILE A 251 3.25 -20.88 -13.48
C ILE A 251 4.59 -20.14 -13.34
N GLU A 252 4.49 -18.81 -13.28
CA GLU A 252 5.42 -17.99 -12.53
C GLU A 252 5.17 -18.24 -11.05
N PRO A 253 6.17 -18.55 -10.18
CA PRO A 253 5.94 -19.02 -8.81
C PRO A 253 5.23 -18.07 -7.85
N HIS A 254 5.00 -16.83 -8.25
CA HIS A 254 4.29 -15.80 -7.48
C HIS A 254 4.99 -15.30 -6.20
N ASP A 255 6.26 -15.62 -6.00
CA ASP A 255 7.01 -15.17 -4.83
C ASP A 255 7.07 -13.63 -4.76
N TYR A 256 7.23 -12.95 -5.90
CA TYR A 256 7.21 -11.49 -5.96
C TYR A 256 5.84 -10.90 -5.56
N MET A 257 4.74 -11.61 -5.87
CA MET A 257 3.41 -11.18 -5.43
C MET A 257 3.28 -11.25 -3.92
N ALA A 258 3.83 -12.32 -3.31
CA ALA A 258 3.87 -12.46 -1.86
C ALA A 258 4.66 -11.31 -1.22
N GLU A 259 5.84 -10.99 -1.77
CA GLU A 259 6.66 -9.87 -1.32
C GLU A 259 5.91 -8.52 -1.41
N LEU A 260 5.20 -8.29 -2.52
CA LEU A 260 4.39 -7.09 -2.72
C LEU A 260 3.27 -6.99 -1.68
N PHE A 261 2.50 -8.06 -1.47
CA PHE A 261 1.38 -8.06 -0.52
C PHE A 261 1.84 -7.98 0.94
N ASP A 262 2.98 -8.56 1.29
CA ASP A 262 3.61 -8.38 2.60
C ASP A 262 4.06 -6.93 2.82
N GLY A 263 4.59 -6.27 1.78
CA GLY A 263 4.92 -4.85 1.81
C GLY A 263 3.68 -3.99 2.05
N MET A 264 2.58 -4.28 1.35
CA MET A 264 1.28 -3.61 1.53
C MET A 264 0.73 -3.81 2.95
N SER A 265 0.80 -5.02 3.48
CA SER A 265 0.37 -5.32 4.85
C SER A 265 1.16 -4.53 5.89
N ARG A 266 2.47 -4.36 5.70
CA ARG A 266 3.30 -3.54 6.61
C ARG A 266 2.95 -2.06 6.53
N ALA A 267 2.73 -1.52 5.32
CA ALA A 267 2.28 -0.14 5.15
C ALA A 267 0.93 0.10 5.87
N ASN A 268 -0.05 -0.78 5.64
CA ASN A 268 -1.34 -0.73 6.33
C ASN A 268 -1.19 -0.83 7.86
N THR A 269 -0.30 -1.69 8.36
CA THR A 269 -0.07 -1.86 9.80
C THR A 269 0.49 -0.59 10.44
N ILE A 270 1.39 0.13 9.76
CA ILE A 270 1.89 1.43 10.22
C ILE A 270 0.75 2.46 10.29
N LEU A 271 -0.14 2.46 9.31
CA LEU A 271 -1.28 3.38 9.28
C LEU A 271 -2.38 3.00 10.28
N ILE A 272 -2.54 1.72 10.63
CA ILE A 272 -3.39 1.26 11.74
C ILE A 272 -2.85 1.81 13.07
N ASP A 273 -1.55 1.68 13.30
CA ASP A 273 -0.86 2.19 14.47
C ASP A 273 -1.08 3.71 14.61
N TYR A 274 -0.86 4.46 13.54
CA TYR A 274 -1.17 5.89 13.47
C TYR A 274 -2.64 6.22 13.77
N ALA A 275 -3.58 5.49 13.18
CA ALA A 275 -5.00 5.74 13.39
C ALA A 275 -5.42 5.55 14.85
N ARG A 276 -4.83 4.55 15.53
CA ARG A 276 -5.04 4.28 16.96
C ARG A 276 -4.43 5.36 17.84
N ASP A 277 -3.23 5.84 17.53
CA ASP A 277 -2.59 6.92 18.27
C ASP A 277 -3.38 8.22 18.15
N ILE A 278 -3.84 8.60 16.96
CA ILE A 278 -4.69 9.78 16.77
C ILE A 278 -6.03 9.63 17.52
N TRP A 279 -6.64 8.45 17.49
CA TRP A 279 -7.82 8.16 18.31
C TRP A 279 -7.53 8.38 19.80
N GLY A 280 -6.38 7.92 20.28
CA GLY A 280 -5.90 8.16 21.65
C GLY A 280 -5.70 9.64 21.96
N TYR A 281 -5.02 10.37 21.08
CA TYR A 281 -4.79 11.81 21.24
C TYR A 281 -6.09 12.63 21.22
N ILE A 282 -7.09 12.24 20.43
CA ILE A 282 -8.42 12.85 20.46
C ILE A 282 -9.07 12.58 21.82
N SER A 283 -8.96 11.37 22.38
CA SER A 283 -9.54 11.04 23.69
C SER A 283 -8.89 11.80 24.84
N LEU A 284 -7.59 12.14 24.72
CA LEU A 284 -6.86 13.00 25.67
C LEU A 284 -7.19 14.50 25.49
N GLY A 285 -7.86 14.85 24.41
CA GLY A 285 -8.16 16.24 24.07
C GLY A 285 -7.00 16.99 23.41
N TYR A 286 -5.94 16.30 22.98
CA TYR A 286 -4.81 16.88 22.27
C TYR A 286 -5.17 17.33 20.86
N PHE A 287 -6.05 16.60 20.22
CA PHE A 287 -6.70 17.00 18.97
C PHE A 287 -8.20 17.16 19.14
N LYS A 288 -8.75 18.14 18.46
CA LYS A 288 -10.19 18.31 18.20
C LYS A 288 -10.46 17.98 16.73
N GLN A 289 -11.69 17.67 16.40
CA GLN A 289 -12.11 17.48 15.01
C GLN A 289 -13.00 18.65 14.56
N LYS A 290 -12.72 19.19 13.39
CA LYS A 290 -13.57 20.19 12.75
C LYS A 290 -14.96 19.62 12.52
N THR A 291 -15.98 20.32 12.98
CA THR A 291 -17.35 20.01 12.63
C THR A 291 -17.65 20.54 11.22
N ILE A 292 -18.16 19.65 10.36
CA ILE A 292 -18.62 20.04 9.03
C ILE A 292 -20.12 20.31 9.13
N ALA A 293 -20.57 21.46 8.60
CA ALA A 293 -21.98 21.80 8.61
C ALA A 293 -22.83 20.70 7.94
N GLY A 294 -23.83 20.19 8.65
CA GLY A 294 -24.69 19.11 8.19
C GLY A 294 -24.23 17.69 8.56
N GLU A 295 -23.00 17.48 9.09
CA GLU A 295 -22.60 16.19 9.65
C GLU A 295 -23.15 16.04 11.09
N VAL A 296 -23.71 14.85 11.37
CA VAL A 296 -24.19 14.50 12.73
C VAL A 296 -23.11 13.64 13.40
N GLY A 297 -22.44 14.20 14.41
CA GLY A 297 -21.34 13.52 15.12
C GLY A 297 -21.81 12.34 15.98
N SER A 298 -23.00 12.42 16.55
CA SER A 298 -23.63 11.37 17.34
C SER A 298 -25.16 11.49 17.26
N SER A 299 -25.85 10.37 17.11
CA SER A 299 -27.33 10.34 17.10
C SER A 299 -27.96 10.68 18.45
N THR A 300 -27.20 10.54 19.56
CA THR A 300 -27.73 10.66 20.94
C THR A 300 -27.12 11.85 21.70
N MET A 301 -25.85 12.18 21.43
CA MET A 301 -25.08 13.24 22.12
C MET A 301 -24.57 14.27 21.13
N PRO A 302 -25.26 15.39 20.91
CA PRO A 302 -24.92 16.37 19.86
C PRO A 302 -23.53 17.00 19.99
N HIS A 303 -22.97 17.06 21.21
CA HIS A 303 -21.64 17.62 21.48
C HIS A 303 -20.50 16.64 21.16
N LYS A 304 -20.80 15.37 20.87
CA LYS A 304 -19.80 14.30 20.68
C LYS A 304 -19.44 14.16 19.21
N VAL A 305 -18.21 14.51 18.85
CA VAL A 305 -17.65 14.31 17.52
C VAL A 305 -16.74 13.08 17.54
N ASN A 306 -17.22 11.99 16.99
CA ASN A 306 -16.47 10.72 16.97
C ASN A 306 -15.38 10.71 15.90
N PRO A 307 -14.20 10.10 16.14
CA PRO A 307 -13.13 9.95 15.15
C PRO A 307 -13.40 8.84 14.12
N ILE A 308 -14.62 8.82 13.55
CA ILE A 308 -15.11 7.73 12.69
C ILE A 308 -14.28 7.49 11.45
N ASP A 309 -13.58 8.51 10.95
CA ASP A 309 -12.74 8.39 9.76
C ASP A 309 -11.51 7.53 10.08
N PHE A 310 -10.91 7.65 11.27
CA PHE A 310 -9.80 6.82 11.74
C PHE A 310 -10.24 5.39 12.08
N GLU A 311 -11.40 5.22 12.72
CA GLU A 311 -11.99 3.91 13.00
C GLU A 311 -12.33 3.15 11.70
N ASN A 312 -12.90 3.83 10.72
CA ASN A 312 -13.16 3.26 9.39
C ASN A 312 -11.88 2.84 8.67
N ALA A 313 -10.83 3.66 8.77
CA ALA A 313 -9.53 3.34 8.18
C ALA A 313 -8.93 2.08 8.84
N GLU A 314 -8.88 2.02 10.16
CA GLU A 314 -8.39 0.84 10.91
C GLU A 314 -9.13 -0.43 10.50
N GLY A 315 -10.47 -0.41 10.50
CA GLY A 315 -11.29 -1.56 10.16
C GLY A 315 -11.04 -2.07 8.73
N ASN A 316 -10.97 -1.18 7.75
CA ASN A 316 -10.74 -1.56 6.35
C ASN A 316 -9.31 -2.06 6.11
N MET A 317 -8.29 -1.46 6.72
CA MET A 317 -6.92 -1.96 6.66
C MET A 317 -6.76 -3.34 7.30
N GLY A 318 -7.50 -3.63 8.38
CA GLY A 318 -7.53 -4.96 8.99
C GLY A 318 -8.05 -6.03 8.03
N ILE A 319 -9.13 -5.75 7.28
CA ILE A 319 -9.66 -6.66 6.25
C ILE A 319 -8.66 -6.80 5.09
N ALA A 320 -8.08 -5.69 4.62
CA ALA A 320 -7.06 -5.73 3.57
C ALA A 320 -5.89 -6.63 3.95
N ASN A 321 -5.37 -6.49 5.17
CA ASN A 321 -4.24 -7.28 5.68
C ASN A 321 -4.58 -8.78 5.78
N ALA A 322 -5.82 -9.14 6.13
CA ALA A 322 -6.25 -10.54 6.13
C ALA A 322 -6.22 -11.15 4.72
N LEU A 323 -6.64 -10.38 3.71
CA LEU A 323 -6.59 -10.79 2.30
C LEU A 323 -5.13 -10.87 1.80
N PHE A 324 -4.32 -9.85 2.04
CA PHE A 324 -2.91 -9.84 1.65
C PHE A 324 -2.13 -10.98 2.30
N GLY A 325 -2.36 -11.24 3.60
CA GLY A 325 -1.74 -12.37 4.28
C GLY A 325 -2.12 -13.72 3.68
N HIS A 326 -3.38 -13.91 3.27
CA HIS A 326 -3.78 -15.12 2.54
C HIS A 326 -3.14 -15.20 1.16
N LEU A 327 -3.12 -14.10 0.39
CA LEU A 327 -2.49 -14.04 -0.94
C LEU A 327 -1.00 -14.36 -0.85
N ALA A 328 -0.27 -13.73 0.08
CA ALA A 328 1.16 -13.94 0.27
C ALA A 328 1.49 -15.39 0.70
N ALA A 329 0.67 -15.99 1.57
CA ALA A 329 0.89 -17.35 2.03
C ALA A 329 0.47 -18.41 1.01
N LYS A 330 -0.54 -18.14 0.18
CA LYS A 330 -1.14 -19.13 -0.73
C LYS A 330 -0.49 -19.15 -2.12
N LEU A 331 -0.21 -17.98 -2.71
CA LEU A 331 0.20 -17.89 -4.11
C LEU A 331 1.51 -18.62 -4.42
N PRO A 332 2.55 -18.60 -3.55
CA PRO A 332 3.78 -19.39 -3.78
C PRO A 332 3.58 -20.91 -3.72
N ILE A 333 2.40 -21.40 -3.32
CA ILE A 333 2.14 -22.83 -3.18
C ILE A 333 1.32 -23.32 -4.37
N SER A 334 1.91 -24.19 -5.18
CA SER A 334 1.22 -24.94 -6.25
C SER A 334 1.63 -26.40 -6.20
N ARG A 335 0.69 -27.31 -6.51
CA ARG A 335 0.98 -28.74 -6.56
C ARG A 335 1.74 -29.05 -7.83
N TRP A 336 2.91 -29.68 -7.66
CA TRP A 336 3.80 -30.03 -8.76
C TRP A 336 4.09 -28.85 -9.68
N GLN A 337 3.82 -28.94 -10.98
CA GLN A 337 4.07 -27.88 -11.94
C GLN A 337 2.92 -26.88 -12.01
N ARG A 338 1.71 -27.26 -11.62
CA ARG A 338 0.54 -26.40 -11.47
C ARG A 338 -0.65 -27.10 -10.81
N ASP A 339 -1.40 -26.37 -9.99
CA ASP A 339 -2.83 -26.60 -9.74
C ASP A 339 -3.63 -25.30 -10.06
N LEU A 340 -4.97 -25.37 -10.06
CA LEU A 340 -5.81 -24.25 -10.48
C LEU A 340 -6.23 -23.31 -9.31
N THR A 341 -5.75 -23.56 -8.10
CA THR A 341 -6.18 -22.77 -6.92
C THR A 341 -5.72 -21.31 -6.96
N ASP A 342 -4.62 -21.03 -7.63
CA ASP A 342 -4.10 -19.69 -7.88
C ASP A 342 -5.10 -18.83 -8.66
N SER A 343 -5.70 -19.35 -9.71
CA SER A 343 -6.66 -18.64 -10.55
C SER A 343 -7.88 -18.12 -9.77
N THR A 344 -8.36 -18.89 -8.78
CA THR A 344 -9.45 -18.46 -7.90
C THR A 344 -8.99 -17.33 -6.96
N VAL A 345 -7.80 -17.45 -6.41
CA VAL A 345 -7.26 -16.55 -5.40
C VAL A 345 -6.84 -15.20 -6.01
N LEU A 346 -6.21 -15.22 -7.18
CA LEU A 346 -5.73 -14.03 -7.91
C LEU A 346 -6.86 -13.05 -8.26
N ARG A 347 -8.09 -13.52 -8.45
CA ARG A 347 -9.26 -12.65 -8.66
C ARG A 347 -9.59 -11.75 -7.48
N ASN A 348 -8.97 -12.00 -6.31
CA ASN A 348 -9.16 -11.20 -5.09
C ASN A 348 -8.05 -10.15 -4.86
N MET A 349 -7.06 -10.01 -5.76
CA MET A 349 -6.01 -8.98 -5.62
C MET A 349 -6.61 -7.58 -5.48
N GLY A 350 -7.53 -7.23 -6.38
CA GLY A 350 -8.23 -5.94 -6.34
C GLY A 350 -9.10 -5.73 -5.09
N VAL A 351 -9.56 -6.81 -4.44
CA VAL A 351 -10.36 -6.71 -3.22
C VAL A 351 -9.52 -6.21 -2.06
N GLY A 352 -8.31 -6.78 -1.86
CA GLY A 352 -7.38 -6.33 -0.83
C GLY A 352 -6.94 -4.87 -1.05
N LEU A 353 -6.59 -4.52 -2.29
CA LEU A 353 -6.25 -3.15 -2.67
C LEU A 353 -7.44 -2.20 -2.48
N GLY A 354 -8.66 -2.62 -2.81
CA GLY A 354 -9.88 -1.83 -2.63
C GLY A 354 -10.11 -1.43 -1.18
N TYR A 355 -9.97 -2.37 -0.24
CA TYR A 355 -10.07 -2.06 1.19
C TYR A 355 -8.97 -1.10 1.66
N SER A 356 -7.74 -1.22 1.15
CA SER A 356 -6.67 -0.26 1.43
C SER A 356 -7.01 1.13 0.90
N MET A 357 -7.52 1.26 -0.32
CA MET A 357 -7.90 2.55 -0.91
C MET A 357 -9.06 3.23 -0.15
N ILE A 358 -10.04 2.47 0.31
CA ILE A 358 -11.12 2.97 1.17
C ILE A 358 -10.54 3.54 2.47
N ALA A 359 -9.60 2.82 3.07
CA ALA A 359 -8.95 3.22 4.31
C ALA A 359 -8.10 4.49 4.12
N PHE A 360 -7.32 4.57 3.04
CA PHE A 360 -6.49 5.74 2.70
C PHE A 360 -7.34 7.00 2.48
N ALA A 361 -8.45 6.87 1.76
CA ALA A 361 -9.40 7.97 1.60
C ALA A 361 -10.02 8.41 2.94
N SER A 362 -10.25 7.47 3.86
CA SER A 362 -10.76 7.78 5.20
C SER A 362 -9.70 8.44 6.09
N LEU A 363 -8.44 8.00 6.04
CA LEU A 363 -7.33 8.67 6.73
C LEU A 363 -7.15 10.11 6.27
N ASN A 364 -7.09 10.34 4.95
CA ASN A 364 -6.97 11.68 4.38
C ASN A 364 -8.12 12.60 4.84
N LYS A 365 -9.35 12.08 4.83
CA LYS A 365 -10.51 12.82 5.36
C LYS A 365 -10.36 13.10 6.85
N GLY A 366 -9.94 12.12 7.66
CA GLY A 366 -9.71 12.27 9.09
C GLY A 366 -8.64 13.31 9.39
N MET A 367 -7.48 13.23 8.74
CA MET A 367 -6.37 14.19 8.90
C MET A 367 -6.79 15.63 8.56
N SER A 368 -7.57 15.83 7.50
CA SER A 368 -8.06 17.16 7.11
C SER A 368 -8.99 17.83 8.14
N LYS A 369 -9.57 17.04 9.03
CA LYS A 369 -10.44 17.51 10.11
C LYS A 369 -9.71 17.76 11.42
N LEU A 370 -8.47 17.32 11.57
CA LEU A 370 -7.72 17.49 12.82
C LEU A 370 -7.42 18.96 13.10
N GLN A 371 -7.59 19.35 14.34
CA GLN A 371 -7.18 20.63 14.89
C GLN A 371 -6.42 20.39 16.19
N LEU A 372 -5.20 20.87 16.25
CA LEU A 372 -4.40 20.77 17.46
C LEU A 372 -5.01 21.63 18.59
N ASN A 373 -5.00 21.12 19.81
CA ASN A 373 -5.45 21.80 21.00
C ASN A 373 -4.24 22.15 21.89
N GLU A 374 -3.51 23.20 21.49
CA GLU A 374 -2.29 23.61 22.15
C GLU A 374 -2.50 23.92 23.64
N GLU A 375 -3.62 24.54 24.00
CA GLU A 375 -3.97 24.83 25.41
C GLU A 375 -3.96 23.56 26.25
N ARG A 376 -4.59 22.48 25.77
CA ARG A 376 -4.62 21.19 26.48
C ARG A 376 -3.24 20.56 26.62
N LEU A 377 -2.38 20.70 25.59
CA LEU A 377 -1.01 20.20 25.63
C LEU A 377 -0.18 20.94 26.68
N VAL A 378 -0.30 22.27 26.73
CA VAL A 378 0.37 23.12 27.74
C VAL A 378 -0.11 22.79 29.15
N ASP A 379 -1.40 22.62 29.37
CA ASP A 379 -1.96 22.26 30.67
C ASP A 379 -1.43 20.91 31.18
N ASP A 380 -1.36 19.91 30.31
CA ASP A 380 -0.83 18.59 30.65
C ASP A 380 0.66 18.65 31.02
N LEU A 381 1.47 19.39 30.25
CA LEU A 381 2.88 19.61 30.54
C LEU A 381 3.08 20.34 31.85
N ASN A 382 2.34 21.43 32.11
CA ASN A 382 2.44 22.23 33.33
C ASN A 382 2.02 21.47 34.60
N SER A 383 1.19 20.45 34.45
CA SER A 383 0.75 19.58 35.56
C SER A 383 1.66 18.36 35.78
N SER A 384 2.72 18.19 35.00
CA SER A 384 3.56 16.98 35.00
C SER A 384 5.05 17.28 35.21
N TRP A 385 5.36 18.04 36.24
CA TRP A 385 6.76 18.41 36.56
C TRP A 385 7.61 17.22 36.97
N GLU A 386 7.03 16.11 37.41
CA GLU A 386 7.75 14.87 37.76
C GLU A 386 8.58 14.30 36.62
N VAL A 387 8.27 14.62 35.36
CA VAL A 387 9.02 14.16 34.18
C VAL A 387 10.45 14.70 34.16
N LEU A 388 10.70 15.80 34.86
CA LEU A 388 12.06 16.38 35.02
C LEU A 388 12.96 15.59 35.96
N ALA A 389 12.43 14.61 36.68
CA ALA A 389 13.25 13.69 37.46
C ALA A 389 14.31 12.96 36.61
N GLU A 390 13.99 12.66 35.37
CA GLU A 390 14.92 11.98 34.44
C GLU A 390 16.18 12.82 34.12
N PRO A 391 16.06 14.05 33.59
CA PRO A 391 17.24 14.87 33.31
C PRO A 391 18.01 15.23 34.60
N ILE A 392 17.35 15.51 35.74
CA ILE A 392 17.99 15.78 36.99
C ILE A 392 18.82 14.58 37.43
N GLN A 393 18.26 13.37 37.43
CA GLN A 393 19.00 12.16 37.78
C GLN A 393 20.23 11.95 36.86
N THR A 394 20.06 12.22 35.56
CA THR A 394 21.15 12.06 34.59
C THR A 394 22.30 13.05 34.86
N VAL A 395 21.98 14.30 35.20
CA VAL A 395 22.97 15.29 35.55
C VAL A 395 23.65 14.96 36.90
N MET A 396 22.89 14.49 37.91
CA MET A 396 23.44 13.99 39.16
C MET A 396 24.49 12.88 38.93
N ARG A 397 24.18 11.92 38.05
CA ARG A 397 25.13 10.85 37.67
C ARG A 397 26.40 11.42 37.02
N ARG A 398 26.25 12.38 36.10
CA ARG A 398 27.38 13.03 35.43
C ARG A 398 28.36 13.64 36.44
N TYR A 399 27.86 14.18 37.56
CA TYR A 399 28.69 14.79 38.61
C TYR A 399 28.99 13.87 39.80
N GLY A 400 28.75 12.57 39.69
CA GLY A 400 29.14 11.56 40.66
C GLY A 400 28.33 11.57 41.96
N ILE A 401 27.15 12.15 41.98
CA ILE A 401 26.25 12.11 43.14
C ILE A 401 25.85 10.68 43.43
N GLU A 402 26.04 10.25 44.67
CA GLU A 402 25.69 8.91 45.14
C GLU A 402 24.16 8.73 45.21
N GLU A 403 23.66 7.55 44.84
CA GLU A 403 22.26 7.14 44.94
C GLU A 403 21.25 8.15 44.35
N PRO A 404 21.46 8.62 43.08
CA PRO A 404 20.64 9.70 42.51
C PRO A 404 19.18 9.29 42.36
N TYR A 405 18.90 8.04 42.05
CA TYR A 405 17.53 7.53 41.93
C TYR A 405 16.79 7.53 43.28
N GLU A 406 17.44 7.05 44.35
CA GLU A 406 16.87 6.97 45.69
C GLU A 406 16.57 8.37 46.24
N LYS A 407 17.43 9.34 46.00
CA LYS A 407 17.24 10.75 46.41
C LYS A 407 16.00 11.36 45.71
N LEU A 408 15.87 11.14 44.40
CA LEU A 408 14.69 11.60 43.65
C LEU A 408 13.42 10.85 44.06
N LYS A 409 13.49 9.53 44.25
CA LYS A 409 12.38 8.74 44.74
C LYS A 409 11.87 9.20 46.12
N ALA A 410 12.75 9.59 46.98
CA ALA A 410 12.38 10.16 48.29
C ALA A 410 11.65 11.50 48.12
N LEU A 411 12.08 12.34 47.17
CA LEU A 411 11.43 13.61 46.84
C LEU A 411 10.02 13.44 46.28
N THR A 412 9.84 12.47 45.36
CA THR A 412 8.57 12.26 44.65
C THR A 412 7.51 11.54 45.49
N ARG A 413 7.89 10.77 46.51
CA ARG A 413 6.95 10.03 47.34
C ARG A 413 6.12 10.94 48.25
N GLY A 414 4.82 11.06 47.95
CA GLY A 414 3.87 11.79 48.79
C GLY A 414 3.88 13.31 48.63
N ASN A 415 4.70 13.86 47.75
CA ASN A 415 4.74 15.29 47.47
C ASN A 415 4.17 15.58 46.06
N VAL A 416 3.46 16.71 45.94
CA VAL A 416 3.14 17.27 44.62
C VAL A 416 4.43 17.84 44.03
N MET A 417 4.78 17.34 42.84
CA MET A 417 5.95 17.83 42.13
C MET A 417 5.53 19.06 41.30
N ASP A 418 6.02 20.20 41.74
CA ASP A 418 5.89 21.48 41.04
C ASP A 418 7.26 22.14 40.81
N GLN A 419 7.26 23.28 40.13
CA GLN A 419 8.46 24.00 39.83
C GLN A 419 9.25 24.36 41.11
N SER A 420 8.57 24.80 42.16
CA SER A 420 9.19 25.25 43.38
C SER A 420 9.88 24.10 44.14
N THR A 421 9.22 22.94 44.19
CA THR A 421 9.74 21.73 44.81
C THR A 421 11.00 21.23 44.10
N ILE A 422 10.97 21.23 42.76
CA ILE A 422 12.12 20.82 41.92
C ILE A 422 13.27 21.79 42.06
N GLN A 423 13.04 23.10 42.03
CA GLN A 423 14.09 24.11 42.19
C GLN A 423 14.74 24.05 43.59
N ALA A 424 13.93 23.89 44.65
CA ALA A 424 14.46 23.70 45.99
C ALA A 424 15.34 22.45 46.13
N PHE A 425 14.96 21.36 45.47
CA PHE A 425 15.78 20.14 45.45
C PHE A 425 17.09 20.35 44.69
N ILE A 426 17.08 21.02 43.53
CA ILE A 426 18.29 21.32 42.76
C ILE A 426 19.27 22.17 43.60
N ASP A 427 18.79 23.10 44.44
CA ASP A 427 19.64 23.89 45.33
C ASP A 427 20.44 23.03 46.31
N THR A 428 19.92 21.91 46.75
CA THR A 428 20.57 20.98 47.67
C THR A 428 21.67 20.12 47.04
N LEU A 429 21.76 20.08 45.70
CA LEU A 429 22.70 19.22 44.99
C LEU A 429 24.14 19.78 45.04
N GLU A 430 25.10 18.91 45.27
CA GLU A 430 26.53 19.25 45.24
C GLU A 430 27.06 19.14 43.77
N ILE A 431 26.58 20.03 42.91
CA ILE A 431 26.96 20.13 41.49
C ILE A 431 27.36 21.58 41.17
N PRO A 432 28.07 21.83 40.05
CA PRO A 432 28.45 23.20 39.67
C PRO A 432 27.23 24.12 39.52
N GLU A 433 27.38 25.39 39.92
CA GLU A 433 26.31 26.39 39.87
C GLU A 433 25.75 26.62 38.48
N GLN A 434 26.58 26.48 37.43
CA GLN A 434 26.13 26.52 36.06
C GLN A 434 25.12 25.38 35.77
N ALA A 435 25.42 24.16 36.23
CA ALA A 435 24.51 23.00 36.03
C ALA A 435 23.20 23.18 36.83
N LYS A 436 23.25 23.76 38.04
CA LYS A 436 22.02 24.12 38.79
C LYS A 436 21.18 25.13 38.04
N THR A 437 21.80 26.15 37.47
CA THR A 437 21.11 27.19 36.69
C THR A 437 20.44 26.59 35.47
N GLU A 438 21.13 25.73 34.73
CA GLU A 438 20.59 25.01 33.55
C GLU A 438 19.40 24.15 33.95
N LEU A 439 19.51 23.34 35.02
CA LEU A 439 18.40 22.49 35.50
C LEU A 439 17.21 23.32 36.00
N LYS A 440 17.42 24.43 36.69
CA LYS A 440 16.33 25.30 37.17
C LYS A 440 15.58 26.03 36.05
N SER A 441 16.26 26.29 34.94
CA SER A 441 15.61 26.91 33.75
C SER A 441 14.80 25.93 32.96
N MET A 442 14.95 24.61 33.18
CA MET A 442 14.25 23.57 32.45
C MET A 442 12.78 23.48 32.91
N THR A 443 11.91 23.33 31.94
CA THR A 443 10.48 23.08 32.15
C THR A 443 10.06 21.82 31.40
N PRO A 444 8.93 21.18 31.76
CA PRO A 444 8.43 20.08 30.95
C PRO A 444 8.30 20.42 29.45
N SER A 445 7.87 21.63 29.11
CA SER A 445 7.73 22.10 27.72
C SER A 445 9.09 22.32 27.02
N SER A 446 10.18 22.59 27.74
CA SER A 446 11.50 22.76 27.13
C SER A 446 12.35 21.48 27.08
N TYR A 447 11.91 20.42 27.77
CA TYR A 447 12.61 19.15 27.84
C TYR A 447 12.18 18.20 26.69
N ILE A 448 12.43 18.62 25.47
CA ILE A 448 12.03 17.92 24.23
C ILE A 448 13.21 17.36 23.42
N GLY A 449 14.43 17.47 23.96
CA GLY A 449 15.65 17.00 23.28
C GLY A 449 15.82 17.62 21.89
N ASN A 450 16.06 16.79 20.87
CA ASN A 450 16.19 17.20 19.48
C ASN A 450 14.93 16.93 18.63
N ALA A 451 13.77 16.75 19.28
CA ALA A 451 12.52 16.39 18.59
C ALA A 451 12.13 17.41 17.50
N THR A 452 12.30 18.72 17.78
CA THR A 452 12.04 19.78 16.80
C THR A 452 12.89 19.62 15.53
N GLN A 453 14.18 19.31 15.68
CA GLN A 453 15.06 19.09 14.54
C GLN A 453 14.64 17.86 13.75
N GLN A 454 14.40 16.73 14.42
CA GLN A 454 13.93 15.50 13.75
C GLN A 454 12.66 15.71 12.96
N ALA A 455 11.73 16.53 13.48
CA ALA A 455 10.48 16.84 12.77
C ALA A 455 10.69 17.76 11.55
N ASN A 456 11.71 18.61 11.56
CA ASN A 456 12.03 19.48 10.42
C ASN A 456 12.82 18.76 9.33
N ASP A 457 13.56 17.73 9.68
CA ASP A 457 14.44 17.00 8.76
C ASP A 457 13.71 15.94 7.92
N ILE A 458 12.41 15.70 8.17
CA ILE A 458 11.58 14.72 7.45
C ILE A 458 11.26 15.15 6.00
#